data_c80368f5b6dcec5fb9b1be815552e11e
#
_entry.id   c80368f5b6dcec5fb9b1be815552e11e
#
_cell.length_a   1.000
_cell.length_b   1.000
_cell.length_c   1.000
_cell.angle_alpha   90.00
_cell.angle_beta   90.00
_cell.angle_gamma   90.00
#
_symmetry.space_group_name_H-M   'P 1'
#
loop_
_entity.id
_entity.type
_entity.pdbx_description
1 polymer ?
#
loop_
_entity_poly.entity_id
_entity_poly.type
_entity_poly.pdbx_seq_one_letter_code
_entity_poly.pdbx_strand_id
1 'polypeptide(L)'
;MDLRKRRKQLGLTLKEVAQAVGVAEGTVSRWETGDIANMRRDRIKKLADVLQIQPSEIVGYQIDTPTSRNSSTRIKVYGKVPAGIPLEAVEDIIDWEDIPEEWLRGDKEYFGLMVEGYSMYPTYQPGDTIICLRQPDCESGQDAVVYVNGYNATLKRVIKQPFGILLQPLNPDPQYEAHFYDYDDPDNPISILGVVVELRRKMNR
;
A
#
# COMPACT_ATOMS: atom_id res chain seq x y z
N MET A 1 22.29 3.90 -19.78
CA MET A 1 23.62 3.35 -19.37
C MET A 1 24.61 3.49 -20.54
N ASP A 2 25.91 3.70 -20.29
CA ASP A 2 26.94 3.77 -21.33
C ASP A 2 27.61 2.39 -21.49
N LEU A 3 27.26 1.67 -22.55
CA LEU A 3 27.76 0.33 -22.87
C LEU A 3 29.28 0.31 -23.05
N ARG A 4 29.86 1.37 -23.67
CA ARG A 4 31.30 1.51 -23.89
C ARG A 4 32.07 1.64 -22.59
N LYS A 5 31.52 2.41 -21.63
CA LYS A 5 32.11 2.58 -20.31
C LYS A 5 32.09 1.26 -19.56
N ARG A 6 30.98 0.53 -19.61
CA ARG A 6 30.83 -0.76 -18.94
C ARG A 6 31.78 -1.81 -19.51
N ARG A 7 31.89 -1.94 -20.84
CA ARG A 7 32.84 -2.84 -21.49
C ARG A 7 34.28 -2.59 -21.04
N LYS A 8 34.68 -1.31 -21.01
CA LYS A 8 36.03 -0.92 -20.56
C LYS A 8 36.28 -1.24 -19.08
N GLN A 9 35.30 -1.09 -18.23
CA GLN A 9 35.41 -1.48 -16.81
C GLN A 9 35.66 -2.97 -16.63
N LEU A 10 35.12 -3.81 -17.54
CA LEU A 10 35.34 -5.24 -17.56
C LEU A 10 36.62 -5.66 -18.28
N GLY A 11 37.40 -4.72 -18.80
CA GLY A 11 38.63 -4.97 -19.55
C GLY A 11 38.43 -5.60 -20.91
N LEU A 12 37.19 -5.61 -21.44
CA LEU A 12 36.84 -6.28 -22.69
C LEU A 12 37.13 -5.41 -23.91
N THR A 13 37.64 -6.01 -25.01
CA THR A 13 37.78 -5.38 -26.32
C THR A 13 36.47 -5.48 -27.11
N LEU A 14 36.32 -4.65 -28.15
CA LEU A 14 35.18 -4.74 -29.08
C LEU A 14 35.13 -6.10 -29.77
N LYS A 15 36.28 -6.69 -30.08
CA LYS A 15 36.42 -7.99 -30.73
C LYS A 15 35.90 -9.12 -29.83
N GLU A 16 36.26 -9.12 -28.56
CA GLU A 16 35.81 -10.16 -27.60
C GLU A 16 34.30 -10.08 -27.42
N VAL A 17 33.73 -8.90 -27.25
CA VAL A 17 32.27 -8.74 -27.13
C VAL A 17 31.56 -9.16 -28.43
N ALA A 18 32.08 -8.77 -29.59
CA ALA A 18 31.52 -9.12 -30.89
C ALA A 18 31.51 -10.67 -31.09
N GLN A 19 32.60 -11.31 -30.73
CA GLN A 19 32.74 -12.77 -30.82
C GLN A 19 31.79 -13.51 -29.86
N ALA A 20 31.66 -13.04 -28.63
CA ALA A 20 30.77 -13.62 -27.62
C ALA A 20 29.28 -13.48 -27.99
N VAL A 21 28.89 -12.36 -28.57
CA VAL A 21 27.51 -12.11 -29.01
C VAL A 21 27.20 -12.75 -30.38
N GLY A 22 28.22 -13.03 -31.18
CA GLY A 22 28.10 -13.59 -32.55
C GLY A 22 27.74 -12.51 -33.59
N VAL A 23 28.43 -11.36 -33.57
CA VAL A 23 28.24 -10.23 -34.48
C VAL A 23 29.59 -9.65 -34.91
N ALA A 24 29.58 -8.75 -35.90
CA ALA A 24 30.78 -8.02 -36.30
C ALA A 24 31.13 -6.90 -35.30
N GLU A 25 32.43 -6.58 -35.15
CA GLU A 25 32.90 -5.49 -34.25
C GLU A 25 32.20 -4.15 -34.52
N GLY A 26 32.01 -3.82 -35.80
CA GLY A 26 31.29 -2.62 -36.22
C GLY A 26 29.81 -2.58 -35.71
N THR A 27 29.22 -3.75 -35.49
CA THR A 27 27.87 -3.82 -34.93
C THR A 27 27.88 -3.45 -33.44
N VAL A 28 28.85 -3.96 -32.69
CA VAL A 28 29.04 -3.61 -31.27
C VAL A 28 29.34 -2.12 -31.11
N SER A 29 30.22 -1.57 -32.00
CA SER A 29 30.54 -0.15 -31.99
C SER A 29 29.31 0.75 -32.23
N ARG A 30 28.40 0.34 -33.13
CA ARG A 30 27.12 1.05 -33.35
C ARG A 30 26.21 0.99 -32.13
N TRP A 31 26.16 -0.13 -31.47
CA TRP A 31 25.38 -0.27 -30.23
C TRP A 31 25.92 0.63 -29.11
N GLU A 32 27.23 0.76 -28.99
CA GLU A 32 27.91 1.69 -28.06
C GLU A 32 27.65 3.17 -28.35
N THR A 33 27.32 3.50 -29.60
CA THR A 33 26.97 4.87 -30.03
C THR A 33 25.45 5.15 -29.97
N GLY A 34 24.64 4.19 -29.53
CA GLY A 34 23.21 4.36 -29.31
C GLY A 34 22.29 3.78 -30.40
N ASP A 35 22.84 3.18 -31.46
CA ASP A 35 22.06 2.55 -32.54
C ASP A 35 21.64 1.12 -32.13
N ILE A 36 20.72 1.03 -31.15
CA ILE A 36 20.21 -0.24 -30.56
C ILE A 36 18.79 -0.58 -30.97
N ALA A 37 18.09 0.32 -31.67
CA ALA A 37 16.65 0.22 -31.95
C ALA A 37 16.21 -1.07 -32.63
N ASN A 38 17.09 -1.71 -33.42
CA ASN A 38 16.81 -2.93 -34.18
C ASN A 38 17.54 -4.17 -33.66
N MET A 39 17.99 -4.14 -32.38
CA MET A 39 18.69 -5.28 -31.82
C MET A 39 17.71 -6.42 -31.50
N ARG A 40 18.00 -7.63 -32.01
CA ARG A 40 17.19 -8.83 -31.74
C ARG A 40 17.27 -9.21 -30.26
N ARG A 41 16.19 -9.76 -29.71
CA ARG A 41 16.08 -10.13 -28.29
C ARG A 41 17.15 -11.12 -27.82
N ASP A 42 17.50 -12.09 -28.67
CA ASP A 42 18.56 -13.07 -28.39
C ASP A 42 19.94 -12.40 -28.24
N ARG A 43 20.21 -11.36 -29.02
CA ARG A 43 21.46 -10.58 -28.96
C ARG A 43 21.50 -9.64 -27.75
N ILE A 44 20.36 -9.06 -27.39
CA ILE A 44 20.25 -8.26 -26.17
C ILE A 44 20.61 -9.10 -24.93
N LYS A 45 20.07 -10.33 -24.85
CA LYS A 45 20.38 -11.25 -23.75
C LYS A 45 21.86 -11.58 -23.70
N LYS A 46 22.46 -12.00 -24.82
CA LYS A 46 23.88 -12.33 -24.88
C LYS A 46 24.79 -11.16 -24.54
N LEU A 47 24.46 -9.95 -25.02
CA LEU A 47 25.23 -8.74 -24.74
C LEU A 47 25.12 -8.37 -23.25
N ALA A 48 23.94 -8.52 -22.65
CA ALA A 48 23.71 -8.32 -21.23
C ALA A 48 24.54 -9.28 -20.38
N ASP A 49 24.55 -10.56 -20.75
CA ASP A 49 25.34 -11.60 -20.06
C ASP A 49 26.85 -11.29 -20.14
N VAL A 50 27.36 -10.92 -21.32
CA VAL A 50 28.78 -10.59 -21.54
C VAL A 50 29.19 -9.33 -20.75
N LEU A 51 28.34 -8.30 -20.71
CA LEU A 51 28.60 -7.06 -20.00
C LEU A 51 28.23 -7.11 -18.51
N GLN A 52 27.68 -8.25 -18.04
CA GLN A 52 27.22 -8.44 -16.66
C GLN A 52 26.27 -7.34 -16.20
N ILE A 53 25.25 -7.07 -17.02
CA ILE A 53 24.20 -6.06 -16.78
C ILE A 53 22.83 -6.64 -17.08
N GLN A 54 21.77 -5.94 -16.67
CA GLN A 54 20.41 -6.37 -17.00
C GLN A 54 20.10 -6.05 -18.48
N PRO A 55 19.36 -6.91 -19.21
CA PRO A 55 18.92 -6.63 -20.58
C PRO A 55 18.17 -5.31 -20.75
N SER A 56 17.42 -4.88 -19.73
CA SER A 56 16.71 -3.61 -19.65
C SER A 56 17.61 -2.38 -19.71
N GLU A 57 18.84 -2.50 -19.21
CA GLU A 57 19.81 -1.40 -19.22
C GLU A 57 20.39 -1.14 -20.62
N ILE A 58 20.38 -2.16 -21.49
CA ILE A 58 20.84 -2.05 -22.88
C ILE A 58 19.80 -1.30 -23.72
N VAL A 59 18.52 -1.65 -23.58
CA VAL A 59 17.48 -1.18 -24.49
C VAL A 59 17.07 0.27 -24.20
N GLY A 60 17.59 0.88 -23.12
CA GLY A 60 17.23 2.27 -22.75
C GLY A 60 15.73 2.45 -22.48
N TYR A 61 14.95 1.40 -22.68
CA TYR A 61 13.67 1.30 -22.02
C TYR A 61 14.02 1.17 -20.54
N GLN A 62 13.74 2.20 -19.78
CA GLN A 62 12.96 1.85 -18.63
C GLN A 62 11.79 1.06 -19.22
N ILE A 63 11.93 -0.24 -19.33
CA ILE A 63 10.80 -1.07 -19.06
C ILE A 63 10.44 -0.53 -17.67
N ASP A 64 9.38 0.26 -17.59
CA ASP A 64 8.41 0.01 -16.57
C ASP A 64 8.09 -1.48 -16.75
N THR A 65 9.03 -2.33 -16.38
CA THR A 65 8.67 -3.59 -15.81
C THR A 65 7.68 -3.18 -14.76
N PRO A 66 6.46 -3.74 -14.76
CA PRO A 66 5.72 -3.88 -13.54
C PRO A 66 6.44 -4.93 -12.67
N THR A 67 7.67 -4.65 -12.32
CA THR A 67 8.44 -4.96 -11.14
C THR A 67 8.59 -3.65 -10.36
N SER A 68 7.54 -2.83 -10.33
CA SER A 68 6.89 -2.76 -9.07
C SER A 68 6.39 -4.20 -8.80
N ARG A 69 7.21 -5.06 -8.25
CA ARG A 69 6.81 -5.69 -7.02
C ARG A 69 6.24 -4.50 -6.27
N ASN A 70 4.92 -4.41 -6.22
CA ASN A 70 4.27 -3.66 -5.18
C ASN A 70 4.92 -4.25 -3.94
N SER A 71 6.00 -3.63 -3.48
CA SER A 71 6.55 -3.95 -2.21
C SER A 71 5.38 -3.64 -1.30
N SER A 72 4.74 -4.70 -0.87
CA SER A 72 3.59 -4.63 -0.02
C SER A 72 4.09 -4.92 1.39
N THR A 73 3.66 -4.11 2.29
CA THR A 73 3.88 -4.36 3.71
C THR A 73 2.64 -5.02 4.27
N ARG A 74 2.81 -6.07 5.04
CA ARG A 74 1.71 -6.73 5.73
C ARG A 74 1.33 -5.97 6.98
N ILE A 75 0.05 -5.66 7.09
CA ILE A 75 -0.56 -5.10 8.29
C ILE A 75 -1.45 -6.13 8.97
N LYS A 76 -1.57 -6.02 10.29
CA LYS A 76 -2.45 -6.86 11.10
C LYS A 76 -3.90 -6.47 10.89
N VAL A 77 -4.78 -7.46 10.81
CA VAL A 77 -6.23 -7.29 10.84
C VAL A 77 -6.73 -7.79 12.18
N TYR A 78 -7.40 -6.93 12.91
CA TYR A 78 -7.95 -7.21 14.23
C TYR A 78 -9.43 -7.56 14.15
N GLY A 79 -9.88 -8.49 14.98
CA GLY A 79 -11.30 -8.75 15.21
C GLY A 79 -11.89 -7.69 16.13
N LYS A 80 -11.23 -7.47 17.27
CA LYS A 80 -11.63 -6.46 18.26
C LYS A 80 -10.42 -5.66 18.72
N VAL A 81 -10.64 -4.39 18.97
CA VAL A 81 -9.62 -3.50 19.52
C VAL A 81 -10.15 -2.88 20.80
N PRO A 82 -9.77 -3.43 21.99
CA PRO A 82 -10.20 -2.90 23.27
C PRO A 82 -9.61 -1.52 23.53
N ALA A 83 -10.38 -0.63 24.13
CA ALA A 83 -9.89 0.66 24.54
C ALA A 83 -8.87 0.55 25.69
N GLY A 84 -7.90 1.48 25.74
CA GLY A 84 -6.87 1.51 26.76
C GLY A 84 -5.72 0.52 26.55
N ILE A 85 -5.79 -0.34 25.53
CA ILE A 85 -4.71 -1.23 25.13
C ILE A 85 -4.05 -0.64 23.86
N PRO A 86 -2.74 -0.39 23.85
CA PRO A 86 -2.04 0.01 22.63
C PRO A 86 -2.26 -1.02 21.51
N LEU A 87 -2.46 -0.57 20.30
CA LEU A 87 -2.78 -1.43 19.15
C LEU A 87 -1.73 -2.53 18.93
N GLU A 88 -0.48 -2.23 19.26
CA GLU A 88 0.66 -3.16 19.17
C GLU A 88 0.53 -4.33 20.15
N ALA A 89 -0.16 -4.12 21.29
CA ALA A 89 -0.38 -5.11 22.35
C ALA A 89 -1.71 -5.85 22.21
N VAL A 90 -2.52 -5.55 21.19
CA VAL A 90 -3.76 -6.28 20.92
C VAL A 90 -3.43 -7.66 20.35
N GLU A 91 -3.88 -8.71 21.01
CA GLU A 91 -3.63 -10.11 20.63
C GLU A 91 -4.67 -10.69 19.66
N ASP A 92 -5.83 -10.04 19.52
CA ASP A 92 -6.94 -10.50 18.65
C ASP A 92 -6.66 -10.23 17.16
N ILE A 93 -5.56 -10.81 16.66
CA ILE A 93 -5.17 -10.77 15.26
C ILE A 93 -5.84 -11.93 14.55
N ILE A 94 -6.74 -11.64 13.63
CA ILE A 94 -7.55 -12.64 12.92
C ILE A 94 -7.13 -12.86 11.47
N ASP A 95 -6.45 -11.88 10.86
CA ASP A 95 -5.97 -11.96 9.47
C ASP A 95 -4.81 -10.97 9.23
N TRP A 96 -4.28 -10.98 8.02
CA TRP A 96 -3.25 -10.06 7.54
C TRP A 96 -3.62 -9.56 6.16
N GLU A 97 -3.38 -8.28 5.91
CA GLU A 97 -3.62 -7.66 4.62
C GLU A 97 -2.37 -6.97 4.10
N ASP A 98 -2.16 -7.03 2.79
CA ASP A 98 -1.03 -6.38 2.13
C ASP A 98 -1.44 -4.97 1.69
N ILE A 99 -0.66 -3.94 2.08
CA ILE A 99 -0.83 -2.56 1.63
C ILE A 99 0.38 -2.10 0.82
N PRO A 100 0.23 -1.15 -0.13
CA PRO A 100 1.35 -0.58 -0.86
C PRO A 100 2.35 0.08 0.08
N GLU A 101 3.66 -0.18 -0.08
CA GLU A 101 4.70 0.49 0.72
C GLU A 101 4.66 2.01 0.61
N GLU A 102 4.18 2.54 -0.50
CA GLU A 102 4.04 3.98 -0.71
C GLU A 102 3.08 4.64 0.29
N TRP A 103 2.14 3.88 0.87
CA TRP A 103 1.24 4.37 1.91
C TRP A 103 1.97 4.69 3.21
N LEU A 104 3.07 4.00 3.50
CA LEU A 104 3.87 4.18 4.72
C LEU A 104 4.78 5.41 4.68
N ARG A 105 4.80 6.16 3.58
CA ARG A 105 5.62 7.37 3.46
C ARG A 105 5.19 8.41 4.50
N GLY A 106 6.19 9.00 5.18
CA GLY A 106 5.98 10.02 6.21
C GLY A 106 5.51 9.43 7.54
N ASP A 107 6.05 8.26 7.89
CA ASP A 107 5.82 7.55 9.17
C ASP A 107 4.33 7.26 9.44
N LYS A 108 3.56 7.04 8.38
CA LYS A 108 2.15 6.66 8.48
C LYS A 108 2.02 5.21 8.89
N GLU A 109 1.15 4.94 9.83
CA GLU A 109 0.81 3.61 10.31
C GLU A 109 -0.59 3.21 9.89
N TYR A 110 -0.75 1.93 9.53
CA TYR A 110 -2.04 1.38 9.11
C TYR A 110 -2.35 0.11 9.88
N PHE A 111 -3.64 -0.14 10.06
CA PHE A 111 -4.15 -1.38 10.62
C PHE A 111 -5.44 -1.79 9.92
N GLY A 112 -5.74 -3.08 9.95
CA GLY A 112 -6.99 -3.63 9.47
C GLY A 112 -7.95 -3.89 10.66
N LEU A 113 -9.24 -3.74 10.43
CA LEU A 113 -10.28 -4.15 11.37
C LEU A 113 -11.38 -4.90 10.61
N MET A 114 -11.82 -6.04 11.14
CA MET A 114 -12.99 -6.72 10.61
C MET A 114 -14.25 -6.02 11.07
N VAL A 115 -15.15 -5.79 10.14
CA VAL A 115 -16.46 -5.19 10.41
C VAL A 115 -17.35 -6.21 11.07
N GLU A 116 -17.86 -5.87 12.25
CA GLU A 116 -18.90 -6.62 12.95
C GLU A 116 -20.21 -5.82 13.00
N GLY A 117 -21.34 -6.52 12.92
CA GLY A 117 -22.66 -5.90 12.99
C GLY A 117 -23.06 -5.12 11.74
N TYR A 118 -24.22 -4.46 11.80
CA TYR A 118 -24.88 -3.86 10.65
C TYR A 118 -25.07 -2.33 10.77
N SER A 119 -24.50 -1.69 11.78
CA SER A 119 -24.72 -0.25 11.98
C SER A 119 -24.23 0.63 10.82
N MET A 120 -23.30 0.12 10.00
CA MET A 120 -22.72 0.81 8.85
C MET A 120 -23.16 0.22 7.49
N TYR A 121 -24.17 -0.67 7.52
CA TYR A 121 -24.80 -1.21 6.31
C TYR A 121 -25.54 -0.09 5.52
N PRO A 122 -25.61 -0.11 4.17
CA PRO A 122 -25.09 -1.16 3.27
C PRO A 122 -23.63 -0.97 2.86
N THR A 123 -22.99 0.15 3.21
CA THR A 123 -21.62 0.47 2.77
C THR A 123 -20.65 -0.58 3.29
N TYR A 124 -20.70 -0.86 4.58
CA TYR A 124 -19.89 -1.87 5.25
C TYR A 124 -20.77 -3.02 5.69
N GLN A 125 -20.34 -4.25 5.43
CA GLN A 125 -21.06 -5.46 5.78
C GLN A 125 -20.27 -6.30 6.78
N PRO A 126 -20.90 -7.09 7.64
CA PRO A 126 -20.20 -8.02 8.51
C PRO A 126 -19.26 -8.95 7.70
N GLY A 127 -18.02 -9.09 8.16
CA GLY A 127 -16.97 -9.84 7.47
C GLY A 127 -16.15 -9.05 6.46
N ASP A 128 -16.50 -7.80 6.18
CA ASP A 128 -15.60 -6.89 5.44
C ASP A 128 -14.36 -6.59 6.28
N THR A 129 -13.24 -6.35 5.62
CA THR A 129 -12.04 -5.79 6.25
C THR A 129 -11.91 -4.33 5.85
N ILE A 130 -11.81 -3.44 6.83
CA ILE A 130 -11.47 -2.03 6.60
C ILE A 130 -10.00 -1.81 6.90
N ILE A 131 -9.32 -1.05 6.01
CA ILE A 131 -7.97 -0.59 6.25
C ILE A 131 -8.04 0.85 6.75
N CYS A 132 -7.42 1.09 7.89
CA CYS A 132 -7.46 2.38 8.57
C CYS A 132 -6.07 3.00 8.64
N LEU A 133 -5.98 4.30 8.34
CA LEU A 133 -4.83 5.12 8.68
C LEU A 133 -4.93 5.47 10.17
N ARG A 134 -3.92 5.11 10.95
CA ARG A 134 -3.82 5.45 12.38
C ARG A 134 -3.58 6.94 12.52
N GLN A 135 -4.53 7.63 13.09
CA GLN A 135 -4.41 9.05 13.41
C GLN A 135 -5.44 9.45 14.48
N PRO A 136 -5.11 10.41 15.35
CA PRO A 136 -5.98 10.79 16.47
C PRO A 136 -7.09 11.76 16.09
N ASP A 137 -7.21 12.12 14.82
CA ASP A 137 -8.19 13.06 14.33
C ASP A 137 -8.73 12.66 12.94
N CYS A 138 -9.89 13.21 12.54
CA CYS A 138 -10.50 13.01 11.23
C CYS A 138 -11.19 14.29 10.76
N GLU A 139 -11.54 14.37 9.48
CA GLU A 139 -12.41 15.41 8.96
C GLU A 139 -13.89 15.06 9.19
N SER A 140 -14.74 16.08 9.30
CA SER A 140 -16.18 15.88 9.41
C SER A 140 -16.73 15.18 8.16
N GLY A 141 -17.51 14.13 8.36
CA GLY A 141 -18.06 13.30 7.29
C GLY A 141 -17.22 12.06 6.95
N GLN A 142 -16.04 11.90 7.52
CA GLN A 142 -15.24 10.68 7.34
C GLN A 142 -15.77 9.52 8.19
N ASP A 143 -15.58 8.31 7.68
CA ASP A 143 -15.82 7.08 8.42
C ASP A 143 -14.56 6.71 9.21
N ALA A 144 -14.70 6.57 10.52
CA ALA A 144 -13.57 6.37 11.42
C ALA A 144 -13.86 5.29 12.47
N VAL A 145 -12.79 4.69 12.93
CA VAL A 145 -12.80 3.78 14.09
C VAL A 145 -12.58 4.63 15.33
N VAL A 146 -13.53 4.56 16.26
CA VAL A 146 -13.57 5.40 17.45
C VAL A 146 -13.75 4.56 18.71
N TYR A 147 -13.15 5.01 19.82
CA TYR A 147 -13.44 4.54 21.16
C TYR A 147 -14.48 5.44 21.80
N VAL A 148 -15.43 4.85 22.49
CA VAL A 148 -16.43 5.52 23.29
C VAL A 148 -16.45 4.92 24.67
N ASN A 149 -16.33 5.71 25.71
CA ASN A 149 -16.43 5.31 27.12
C ASN A 149 -15.51 4.15 27.53
N GLY A 150 -14.34 4.03 26.89
CA GLY A 150 -13.41 2.95 27.19
C GLY A 150 -13.85 1.54 26.77
N TYR A 151 -14.87 1.43 25.92
CA TYR A 151 -15.29 0.17 25.32
C TYR A 151 -14.46 -0.18 24.06
N ASN A 152 -14.79 -1.29 23.42
CA ASN A 152 -14.15 -1.70 22.17
C ASN A 152 -14.36 -0.64 21.09
N ALA A 153 -13.40 -0.57 20.17
CA ALA A 153 -13.47 0.32 19.02
C ALA A 153 -14.71 0.02 18.16
N THR A 154 -15.36 1.06 17.66
CA THR A 154 -16.51 0.96 16.76
C THR A 154 -16.32 1.80 15.51
N LEU A 155 -16.86 1.33 14.37
CA LEU A 155 -16.87 2.09 13.12
C LEU A 155 -18.13 2.97 13.04
N LYS A 156 -17.95 4.27 12.82
CA LYS A 156 -19.03 5.23 12.63
C LYS A 156 -18.61 6.33 11.64
N ARG A 157 -19.59 7.02 11.06
CA ARG A 157 -19.37 8.30 10.40
C ARG A 157 -19.28 9.39 11.45
N VAL A 158 -18.18 10.12 11.42
CA VAL A 158 -17.89 11.19 12.38
C VAL A 158 -18.34 12.51 11.81
N ILE A 159 -19.26 13.19 12.49
CA ILE A 159 -19.69 14.53 12.15
C ILE A 159 -19.25 15.46 13.27
N LYS A 160 -18.25 16.29 13.00
CA LYS A 160 -17.75 17.28 13.96
C LYS A 160 -18.72 18.43 14.09
N GLN A 161 -18.97 18.84 15.32
CA GLN A 161 -19.79 19.99 15.69
C GLN A 161 -19.00 20.90 16.64
N PRO A 162 -19.42 22.17 16.87
CA PRO A 162 -18.65 23.12 17.67
C PRO A 162 -18.30 22.62 19.08
N PHE A 163 -19.15 21.82 19.69
CA PHE A 163 -19.00 21.37 21.08
C PHE A 163 -18.83 19.87 21.22
N GLY A 164 -18.73 19.11 20.12
CA GLY A 164 -18.61 17.67 20.22
C GLY A 164 -18.62 16.94 18.89
N ILE A 165 -18.82 15.65 18.96
CA ILE A 165 -18.84 14.75 17.82
C ILE A 165 -20.17 13.99 17.80
N LEU A 166 -20.85 14.02 16.64
CA LEU A 166 -21.96 13.13 16.36
C LEU A 166 -21.41 11.87 15.68
N LEU A 167 -21.62 10.71 16.28
CA LEU A 167 -21.34 9.42 15.69
C LEU A 167 -22.59 8.89 14.99
N GLN A 168 -22.54 8.91 13.66
CA GLN A 168 -23.69 8.55 12.83
C GLN A 168 -23.49 7.14 12.23
N PRO A 169 -24.44 6.21 12.44
CA PRO A 169 -24.51 4.98 11.68
C PRO A 169 -24.93 5.29 10.22
N LEU A 170 -24.56 4.42 9.29
CA LEU A 170 -25.01 4.50 7.89
C LEU A 170 -26.27 3.67 7.63
N ASN A 171 -26.59 2.75 8.53
CA ASN A 171 -27.80 1.95 8.42
C ASN A 171 -29.03 2.80 8.75
N PRO A 172 -30.00 2.92 7.83
CA PRO A 172 -31.23 3.70 8.04
C PRO A 172 -32.24 3.04 8.98
N ASP A 173 -32.00 1.80 9.42
CA ASP A 173 -32.89 1.11 10.34
C ASP A 173 -32.96 1.86 11.68
N PRO A 174 -34.19 2.17 12.20
CA PRO A 174 -34.37 2.93 13.44
C PRO A 174 -33.71 2.37 14.69
N GLN A 175 -33.32 1.09 14.69
CA GLN A 175 -32.54 0.51 15.80
C GLN A 175 -31.14 1.08 15.93
N TYR A 176 -30.61 1.72 14.88
CA TYR A 176 -29.29 2.35 14.85
C TYR A 176 -29.43 3.86 14.94
N GLU A 177 -29.22 4.39 16.11
CA GLU A 177 -29.34 5.83 16.36
C GLU A 177 -27.98 6.52 16.29
N ALA A 178 -28.00 7.81 15.90
CA ALA A 178 -26.83 8.68 15.99
C ALA A 178 -26.70 9.19 17.41
N HIS A 179 -25.47 9.14 17.96
CA HIS A 179 -25.19 9.59 19.31
C HIS A 179 -24.23 10.77 19.30
N PHE A 180 -24.58 11.82 20.04
CA PHE A 180 -23.73 12.98 20.24
C PHE A 180 -22.88 12.81 21.50
N TYR A 181 -21.60 13.17 21.41
CA TYR A 181 -20.62 13.14 22.49
C TYR A 181 -19.99 14.53 22.61
N ASP A 182 -20.13 15.14 23.77
CA ASP A 182 -19.54 16.44 24.08
C ASP A 182 -18.03 16.27 24.31
N TYR A 183 -17.21 17.24 23.83
CA TYR A 183 -15.77 17.20 24.07
C TYR A 183 -15.39 17.37 25.54
N ASP A 184 -16.21 18.05 26.30
CA ASP A 184 -15.97 18.38 27.71
C ASP A 184 -16.65 17.38 28.69
N ASP A 185 -17.31 16.33 28.18
CA ASP A 185 -17.95 15.30 29.01
C ASP A 185 -16.92 14.26 29.49
N PRO A 186 -16.49 14.31 30.77
CA PRO A 186 -15.51 13.39 31.32
C PRO A 186 -16.05 11.95 31.49
N ASP A 187 -17.35 11.80 31.56
CA ASP A 187 -18.00 10.50 31.77
C ASP A 187 -18.13 9.72 30.46
N ASN A 188 -18.05 10.42 29.31
CA ASN A 188 -18.17 9.83 27.99
C ASN A 188 -17.00 10.23 27.06
N PRO A 189 -15.76 9.90 27.41
CA PRO A 189 -14.62 10.25 26.59
C PRO A 189 -14.68 9.56 25.24
N ILE A 190 -14.42 10.33 24.18
CA ILE A 190 -14.34 9.84 22.82
C ILE A 190 -12.93 10.05 22.27
N SER A 191 -12.40 9.05 21.58
CA SER A 191 -11.13 9.20 20.88
C SER A 191 -11.15 8.47 19.53
N ILE A 192 -10.49 9.06 18.54
CA ILE A 192 -10.35 8.47 17.21
C ILE A 192 -9.10 7.60 17.21
N LEU A 193 -9.24 6.36 16.75
CA LEU A 193 -8.13 5.43 16.57
C LEU A 193 -7.55 5.54 15.15
N GLY A 194 -8.41 5.75 14.17
CA GLY A 194 -7.99 5.88 12.78
C GLY A 194 -9.15 6.11 11.83
N VAL A 195 -8.81 6.55 10.61
CA VAL A 195 -9.75 6.85 9.53
C VAL A 195 -9.72 5.76 8.48
N VAL A 196 -10.89 5.33 8.00
CA VAL A 196 -11.00 4.33 6.94
C VAL A 196 -10.48 4.91 5.63
N VAL A 197 -9.53 4.20 5.01
CA VAL A 197 -8.96 4.56 3.71
C VAL A 197 -9.31 3.57 2.61
N GLU A 198 -9.62 2.33 2.98
CA GLU A 198 -9.99 1.28 2.02
C GLU A 198 -10.94 0.27 2.65
N LEU A 199 -11.86 -0.26 1.85
CA LEU A 199 -12.75 -1.36 2.19
C LEU A 199 -12.42 -2.57 1.31
N ARG A 200 -12.23 -3.72 1.93
CA ARG A 200 -12.01 -5.01 1.25
C ARG A 200 -13.12 -5.98 1.57
N ARG A 201 -13.77 -6.45 0.53
CA ARG A 201 -14.83 -7.46 0.63
C ARG A 201 -14.41 -8.73 -0.09
N LYS A 202 -14.32 -9.83 0.65
CA LYS A 202 -14.09 -11.16 0.08
C LYS A 202 -15.42 -11.69 -0.46
N MET A 203 -15.53 -11.81 -1.78
CA MET A 203 -16.70 -12.42 -2.39
C MET A 203 -16.60 -13.94 -2.28
N ASN A 204 -17.54 -14.57 -1.60
CA ASN A 204 -17.64 -16.02 -1.59
C ASN A 204 -17.99 -16.48 -3.03
N ARG A 205 -17.13 -17.30 -3.62
CA ARG A 205 -17.37 -17.96 -4.90
C ARG A 205 -18.08 -19.28 -4.65
#